data_1cec50ba4534f9e20f412be750bbca3a
#
_entry.id   1cec50ba4534f9e20f412be750bbca3a
#
_cell.length_a   1.000
_cell.length_b   1.000
_cell.length_c   1.000
_cell.angle_alpha   90.00
_cell.angle_beta   90.00
_cell.angle_gamma   90.00
#
_symmetry.space_group_name_H-M   'P 1'
#
loop_
_entity.id
_entity.type
_entity.pdbx_description
1 polymer ?
#
loop_
_entity_poly.entity_id
_entity_poly.type
_entity_poly.pdbx_seq_one_letter_code
_entity_poly.pdbx_strand_id
1 'polypeptide(L)'
;MRTQALLIAVIAIATAVYPLIVYTGINQLGPSILSLVLFSLMLARVILRGEYHQPEQYVQLFLVGSLCLFAAWQKSEMILRYYPVAMSLGFAGFFAVSLRAETTLVERFASVFVKDIEDHQRQYMRGLTVCWSVLLLLNAGVAAYTACCLSLSQWTLYNGAIAYIVFGLFSLGELVNRYFYKKRYARRNQGC
;
A
#
# COMPACT_ATOMS: atom_id res chain seq x y z
N MET A 1 17.48 13.38 8.36
CA MET A 1 16.24 13.70 7.62
C MET A 1 16.36 13.49 6.10
N ARG A 2 17.38 14.02 5.39
CA ARG A 2 17.53 13.83 3.92
C ARG A 2 17.74 12.36 3.50
N THR A 3 18.54 11.60 4.20
CA THR A 3 18.82 10.18 3.91
C THR A 3 17.59 9.28 4.08
N GLN A 4 16.77 9.52 5.08
CA GLN A 4 15.52 8.77 5.28
C GLN A 4 14.47 9.07 4.18
N ALA A 5 14.35 10.35 3.78
CA ALA A 5 13.45 10.72 2.68
C ALA A 5 13.89 10.10 1.34
N LEU A 6 15.19 10.07 1.06
CA LEU A 6 15.77 9.42 -0.13
C LEU A 6 15.50 7.90 -0.10
N LEU A 7 15.68 7.26 1.03
CA LEU A 7 15.44 5.82 1.21
C LEU A 7 13.95 5.48 0.99
N ILE A 8 13.06 6.29 1.55
CA ILE A 8 11.60 6.13 1.36
C ILE A 8 11.23 6.29 -0.12
N ALA A 9 11.80 7.29 -0.80
CA ALA A 9 11.57 7.51 -2.22
C ALA A 9 12.05 6.33 -3.09
N VAL A 10 13.26 5.81 -2.83
CA VAL A 10 13.80 4.64 -3.54
C VAL A 10 12.92 3.40 -3.33
N ILE A 11 12.45 3.17 -2.10
CA ILE A 11 11.58 2.04 -1.79
C ILE A 11 10.20 2.21 -2.48
N ALA A 12 9.63 3.42 -2.46
CA ALA A 12 8.37 3.70 -3.15
C ALA A 12 8.49 3.47 -4.66
N ILE A 13 9.59 3.95 -5.28
CA ILE A 13 9.87 3.72 -6.69
C ILE A 13 10.05 2.22 -6.98
N ALA A 14 10.80 1.49 -6.17
CA ALA A 14 11.01 0.06 -6.35
C ALA A 14 9.68 -0.73 -6.25
N THR A 15 8.79 -0.33 -5.33
CA THR A 15 7.47 -0.93 -5.20
C THR A 15 6.56 -0.58 -6.39
N ALA A 16 6.63 0.64 -6.91
CA ALA A 16 5.86 1.07 -8.07
C ALA A 16 6.34 0.41 -9.37
N VAL A 17 7.65 0.18 -9.49
CA VAL A 17 8.28 -0.46 -10.67
C VAL A 17 8.20 -1.99 -10.60
N TYR A 18 7.79 -2.56 -9.44
CA TYR A 18 7.70 -4.01 -9.26
C TYR A 18 7.02 -4.77 -10.41
N PRO A 19 5.82 -4.38 -10.91
CA PRO A 19 5.16 -5.12 -11.99
C PRO A 19 5.98 -5.11 -13.30
N LEU A 20 6.72 -4.03 -13.54
CA LEU A 20 7.62 -3.92 -14.69
C LEU A 20 8.85 -4.83 -14.52
N ILE A 21 9.41 -4.90 -13.31
CA ILE A 21 10.50 -5.82 -12.97
C ILE A 21 10.07 -7.27 -13.16
N VAL A 22 8.85 -7.62 -12.75
CA VAL A 22 8.28 -8.96 -12.98
C VAL A 22 8.12 -9.23 -14.47
N TYR A 23 7.55 -8.28 -15.22
CA TYR A 23 7.34 -8.41 -16.66
C TYR A 23 8.65 -8.67 -17.44
N THR A 24 9.70 -7.90 -17.14
CA THR A 24 11.00 -8.04 -17.82
C THR A 24 11.82 -9.20 -17.26
N GLY A 25 11.77 -9.43 -15.95
CA GLY A 25 12.60 -10.40 -15.24
C GLY A 25 12.13 -11.85 -15.39
N ILE A 26 10.82 -12.10 -15.53
CA ILE A 26 10.29 -13.47 -15.70
C ILE A 26 10.91 -14.17 -16.90
N ASN A 27 11.06 -13.44 -18.02
CA ASN A 27 11.58 -14.00 -19.26
C ASN A 27 13.10 -14.22 -19.24
N GLN A 28 13.84 -13.50 -18.38
CA GLN A 28 15.32 -13.52 -18.36
C GLN A 28 15.89 -14.28 -17.16
N LEU A 29 15.34 -14.10 -15.98
CA LEU A 29 15.93 -14.59 -14.73
C LEU A 29 15.22 -15.83 -14.15
N GLY A 30 14.02 -16.13 -14.64
CA GLY A 30 13.17 -17.17 -14.09
C GLY A 30 12.50 -16.80 -12.75
N PRO A 31 11.41 -17.50 -12.37
CA PRO A 31 10.59 -17.13 -11.21
C PRO A 31 11.34 -17.22 -9.87
N SER A 32 12.25 -18.21 -9.75
CA SER A 32 12.98 -18.46 -8.50
C SER A 32 13.97 -17.34 -8.15
N ILE A 33 14.74 -16.87 -9.15
CA ILE A 33 15.72 -15.78 -8.95
C ILE A 33 14.98 -14.49 -8.67
N LEU A 34 13.90 -14.21 -9.42
CA LEU A 34 13.10 -13.03 -9.25
C LEU A 34 12.46 -12.95 -7.85
N SER A 35 11.90 -14.07 -7.35
CA SER A 35 11.31 -14.13 -6.01
C SER A 35 12.36 -13.92 -4.90
N LEU A 36 13.57 -14.45 -5.05
CA LEU A 36 14.66 -14.22 -4.11
C LEU A 36 15.12 -12.76 -4.09
N VAL A 37 15.22 -12.11 -5.26
CA VAL A 37 15.56 -10.69 -5.36
C VAL A 37 14.50 -9.84 -4.66
N LEU A 38 13.22 -10.11 -4.89
CA LEU A 38 12.11 -9.37 -4.26
C LEU A 38 12.07 -9.57 -2.75
N PHE A 39 12.29 -10.80 -2.28
CA PHE A 39 12.37 -11.09 -0.86
C PHE A 39 13.56 -10.35 -0.21
N SER A 40 14.73 -10.34 -0.87
CA SER A 40 15.92 -9.64 -0.39
C SER A 40 15.70 -8.12 -0.31
N LEU A 41 15.05 -7.51 -1.31
CA LEU A 41 14.70 -6.10 -1.29
C LEU A 41 13.72 -5.76 -0.16
N MET A 42 12.74 -6.62 0.08
CA MET A 42 11.80 -6.44 1.17
C MET A 42 12.47 -6.58 2.54
N LEU A 43 13.35 -7.56 2.70
CA LEU A 43 14.12 -7.76 3.93
C LEU A 43 15.05 -6.56 4.19
N ALA A 44 15.76 -6.10 3.17
CA ALA A 44 16.59 -4.90 3.24
C ALA A 44 15.78 -3.67 3.66
N ARG A 45 14.56 -3.51 3.14
CA ARG A 45 13.64 -2.43 3.54
C ARG A 45 13.34 -2.47 5.04
N VAL A 46 13.01 -3.63 5.60
CA VAL A 46 12.70 -3.79 7.02
C VAL A 46 13.93 -3.47 7.88
N ILE A 47 15.11 -3.99 7.49
CA ILE A 47 16.36 -3.79 8.22
C ILE A 47 16.77 -2.30 8.20
N LEU A 48 16.73 -1.65 7.04
CA LEU A 48 17.19 -0.28 6.87
C LEU A 48 16.29 0.77 7.52
N ARG A 49 15.00 0.49 7.70
CA ARG A 49 14.08 1.41 8.38
C ARG A 49 14.23 1.43 9.89
N GLY A 50 14.82 0.38 10.48
CA GLY A 50 15.01 0.29 11.94
C GLY A 50 13.72 0.29 12.77
N GLU A 51 12.55 0.16 12.12
CA GLU A 51 11.24 0.21 12.75
C GLU A 51 10.81 -1.18 13.24
N TYR A 52 11.70 -1.88 13.93
CA TYR A 52 11.50 -3.26 14.42
C TYR A 52 10.32 -3.45 15.38
N HIS A 53 9.63 -2.37 15.76
CA HIS A 53 8.55 -2.42 16.76
C HIS A 53 7.14 -2.30 16.16
N GLN A 54 7.00 -2.26 14.83
CA GLN A 54 5.70 -2.11 14.18
C GLN A 54 5.16 -3.49 13.78
N PRO A 55 4.11 -4.02 14.43
CA PRO A 55 3.54 -5.34 14.13
C PRO A 55 3.10 -5.48 12.65
N GLU A 56 2.74 -4.35 12.04
CA GLU A 56 2.36 -4.27 10.63
C GLU A 56 3.45 -4.76 9.68
N GLN A 57 4.71 -4.47 9.98
CA GLN A 57 5.83 -4.86 9.12
C GLN A 57 6.10 -6.36 9.16
N TYR A 58 5.94 -6.98 10.32
CA TYR A 58 6.10 -8.43 10.45
C TYR A 58 5.01 -9.19 9.68
N VAL A 59 3.77 -8.70 9.70
CA VAL A 59 2.68 -9.30 8.93
C VAL A 59 2.95 -9.16 7.42
N GLN A 60 3.39 -7.99 6.95
CA GLN A 60 3.79 -7.82 5.56
C GLN A 60 4.95 -8.72 5.17
N LEU A 61 6.00 -8.77 6.00
CA LEU A 61 7.17 -9.62 5.76
C LEU A 61 6.76 -11.09 5.69
N PHE A 62 5.90 -11.53 6.58
CA PHE A 62 5.38 -12.89 6.59
C PHE A 62 4.55 -13.20 5.33
N LEU A 63 3.58 -12.34 4.97
CA LEU A 63 2.72 -12.55 3.81
C LEU A 63 3.52 -12.57 2.50
N VAL A 64 4.35 -11.56 2.30
CA VAL A 64 5.14 -11.45 1.06
C VAL A 64 6.29 -12.43 1.05
N GLY A 65 6.95 -12.65 2.20
CA GLY A 65 8.02 -13.62 2.33
C GLY A 65 7.56 -15.04 2.04
N SER A 66 6.42 -15.45 2.62
CA SER A 66 5.85 -16.77 2.36
C SER A 66 5.45 -16.94 0.88
N LEU A 67 4.89 -15.89 0.26
CA LEU A 67 4.57 -15.89 -1.17
C LEU A 67 5.82 -16.06 -2.04
N CYS A 68 6.88 -15.28 -1.76
CA CYS A 68 8.13 -15.35 -2.50
C CYS A 68 8.82 -16.71 -2.34
N LEU A 69 8.88 -17.26 -1.11
CA LEU A 69 9.46 -18.58 -0.85
C LEU A 69 8.66 -19.68 -1.54
N PHE A 70 7.34 -19.61 -1.51
CA PHE A 70 6.48 -20.56 -2.19
C PHE A 70 6.61 -20.47 -3.72
N ALA A 71 6.71 -19.25 -4.27
CA ALA A 71 6.96 -19.04 -5.70
C ALA A 71 8.34 -19.58 -6.13
N ALA A 72 9.37 -19.39 -5.31
CA ALA A 72 10.71 -19.92 -5.56
C ALA A 72 10.72 -21.45 -5.57
N TRP A 73 9.99 -22.07 -4.64
CA TRP A 73 9.91 -23.54 -4.54
C TRP A 73 9.13 -24.14 -5.73
N GLN A 74 7.98 -23.58 -6.04
CA GLN A 74 7.12 -24.09 -7.13
C GLN A 74 7.59 -23.70 -8.53
N LYS A 75 8.56 -22.78 -8.64
CA LYS A 75 9.04 -22.21 -9.92
C LYS A 75 7.88 -21.66 -10.78
N SER A 76 6.86 -21.12 -10.14
CA SER A 76 5.63 -20.69 -10.78
C SER A 76 5.55 -19.18 -10.91
N GLU A 77 5.47 -18.68 -12.15
CA GLU A 77 5.23 -17.27 -12.45
C GLU A 77 3.89 -16.77 -11.90
N MET A 78 2.90 -17.67 -11.89
CA MET A 78 1.54 -17.33 -11.44
C MET A 78 1.53 -16.89 -9.98
N ILE A 79 2.34 -17.52 -9.13
CA ILE A 79 2.42 -17.17 -7.71
C ILE A 79 3.00 -15.76 -7.53
N LEU A 80 3.99 -15.37 -8.32
CA LEU A 80 4.55 -14.02 -8.28
C LEU A 80 3.53 -12.95 -8.67
N ARG A 81 2.59 -13.27 -9.57
CA ARG A 81 1.52 -12.34 -9.94
C ARG A 81 0.58 -12.02 -8.77
N TYR A 82 0.54 -12.85 -7.72
CA TYR A 82 -0.26 -12.59 -6.51
C TYR A 82 0.39 -11.61 -5.52
N TYR A 83 1.64 -11.15 -5.77
CA TYR A 83 2.27 -10.16 -4.89
C TYR A 83 1.44 -8.87 -4.68
N PRO A 84 0.89 -8.22 -5.72
CA PRO A 84 0.04 -7.04 -5.54
C PRO A 84 -1.23 -7.35 -4.73
N VAL A 85 -1.77 -8.56 -4.85
CA VAL A 85 -2.92 -9.03 -4.07
C VAL A 85 -2.55 -9.10 -2.58
N ALA A 86 -1.45 -9.79 -2.25
CA ALA A 86 -0.98 -9.93 -0.88
C ALA A 86 -0.68 -8.57 -0.23
N MET A 87 -0.04 -7.65 -0.97
CA MET A 87 0.22 -6.29 -0.51
C MET A 87 -1.07 -5.52 -0.26
N SER A 88 -2.03 -5.56 -1.18
CA SER A 88 -3.31 -4.86 -1.03
C SER A 88 -4.13 -5.40 0.13
N LEU A 89 -4.19 -6.73 0.31
CA LEU A 89 -4.85 -7.36 1.44
C LEU A 89 -4.16 -7.01 2.77
N GLY A 90 -2.84 -7.04 2.81
CA GLY A 90 -2.07 -6.64 3.98
C GLY A 90 -2.38 -5.21 4.41
N PHE A 91 -2.32 -4.26 3.48
CA PHE A 91 -2.66 -2.86 3.78
C PHE A 91 -4.15 -2.71 4.15
N ALA A 92 -5.07 -3.34 3.43
CA ALA A 92 -6.50 -3.32 3.78
C ALA A 92 -6.72 -3.80 5.22
N GLY A 93 -6.06 -4.90 5.61
CA GLY A 93 -6.09 -5.42 6.96
C GLY A 93 -5.56 -4.43 8.00
N PHE A 94 -4.44 -3.75 7.73
CA PHE A 94 -3.90 -2.73 8.64
C PHE A 94 -4.85 -1.56 8.84
N PHE A 95 -5.42 -1.04 7.76
CA PHE A 95 -6.42 0.01 7.86
C PHE A 95 -7.64 -0.48 8.65
N ALA A 96 -8.15 -1.68 8.37
CA ALA A 96 -9.31 -2.24 9.05
C ALA A 96 -9.05 -2.49 10.56
N VAL A 97 -7.89 -3.07 10.91
CA VAL A 97 -7.52 -3.32 12.32
C VAL A 97 -7.33 -2.01 13.07
N SER A 98 -6.76 -0.97 12.44
CA SER A 98 -6.59 0.33 13.08
C SER A 98 -7.90 1.01 13.46
N LEU A 99 -9.03 0.62 12.86
CA LEU A 99 -10.36 1.10 13.25
C LEU A 99 -10.79 0.64 14.65
N ARG A 100 -10.17 -0.45 15.18
CA ARG A 100 -10.40 -0.94 16.54
C ARG A 100 -9.51 -0.25 17.59
N ALA A 101 -8.46 0.44 17.15
CA ALA A 101 -7.58 1.19 18.03
C ALA A 101 -8.18 2.57 18.38
N GLU A 102 -7.68 3.19 19.44
CA GLU A 102 -8.07 4.55 19.85
C GLU A 102 -7.74 5.58 18.76
N THR A 103 -6.59 5.40 18.08
CA THR A 103 -6.14 6.25 16.97
C THR A 103 -6.07 5.43 15.69
N THR A 104 -6.75 5.89 14.64
CA THR A 104 -6.74 5.22 13.34
C THR A 104 -5.42 5.42 12.59
N LEU A 105 -5.14 4.59 11.59
CA LEU A 105 -3.91 4.69 10.80
C LEU A 105 -3.80 6.05 10.10
N VAL A 106 -4.89 6.57 9.54
CA VAL A 106 -4.91 7.91 8.91
C VAL A 106 -4.62 9.00 9.95
N GLU A 107 -5.16 8.88 11.16
CA GLU A 107 -4.90 9.82 12.26
C GLU A 107 -3.44 9.81 12.67
N ARG A 108 -2.80 8.63 12.77
CA ARG A 108 -1.36 8.50 13.06
C ARG A 108 -0.49 9.17 12.00
N PHE A 109 -0.86 9.06 10.72
CA PHE A 109 -0.16 9.79 9.65
C PHE A 109 -0.38 11.30 9.74
N ALA A 110 -1.59 11.74 10.07
CA ALA A 110 -1.92 13.15 10.20
C ALA A 110 -1.23 13.80 11.41
N SER A 111 -1.08 13.09 12.53
CA SER A 111 -0.44 13.58 13.76
C SER A 111 1.05 13.93 13.59
N VAL A 112 1.70 13.43 12.54
CA VAL A 112 3.07 13.83 12.19
C VAL A 112 3.13 15.29 11.74
N PHE A 113 2.03 15.81 11.17
CA PHE A 113 1.95 17.16 10.60
C PHE A 113 1.08 18.14 11.42
N VAL A 114 0.17 17.59 12.23
CA VAL A 114 -0.81 18.38 13.02
C VAL A 114 -0.77 17.89 14.46
N LYS A 115 -0.40 18.77 15.40
CA LYS A 115 -0.23 18.40 16.83
C LYS A 115 -1.57 18.29 17.56
N ASP A 116 -2.55 19.18 17.25
CA ASP A 116 -3.85 19.20 17.90
C ASP A 116 -4.93 18.79 16.93
N ILE A 117 -5.44 17.56 17.09
CA ILE A 117 -6.49 16.99 16.26
C ILE A 117 -7.79 17.05 17.05
N GLU A 118 -8.74 17.86 16.56
CA GLU A 118 -10.06 18.02 17.16
C GLU A 118 -10.96 16.79 16.89
N ASP A 119 -11.96 16.54 17.75
CA ASP A 119 -12.81 15.34 17.68
C ASP A 119 -13.56 15.20 16.34
N HIS A 120 -14.01 16.33 15.75
CA HIS A 120 -14.64 16.29 14.44
C HIS A 120 -13.67 15.86 13.31
N GLN A 121 -12.37 16.18 13.45
CA GLN A 121 -11.35 15.75 12.51
C GLN A 121 -11.04 14.25 12.69
N ARG A 122 -11.07 13.74 13.91
CA ARG A 122 -10.92 12.29 14.21
C ARG A 122 -12.03 11.49 13.54
N GLN A 123 -13.28 11.93 13.62
CA GLN A 123 -14.39 11.26 12.97
C GLN A 123 -14.23 11.23 11.45
N TYR A 124 -13.79 12.34 10.85
CA TYR A 124 -13.48 12.40 9.42
C TYR A 124 -12.37 11.41 9.03
N MET A 125 -11.25 11.38 9.78
CA MET A 125 -10.12 10.49 9.53
C MET A 125 -10.50 9.02 9.70
N ARG A 126 -11.42 8.71 10.64
CA ARG A 126 -11.97 7.37 10.81
C ARG A 126 -12.77 6.94 9.58
N GLY A 127 -13.63 7.80 9.04
CA GLY A 127 -14.33 7.55 7.78
C GLY A 127 -13.38 7.34 6.59
N LEU A 128 -12.33 8.17 6.50
CA LEU A 128 -11.29 8.04 5.48
C LEU A 128 -10.51 6.71 5.61
N THR A 129 -10.27 6.24 6.84
CA THR A 129 -9.64 4.93 7.09
C THR A 129 -10.50 3.79 6.55
N VAL A 130 -11.83 3.86 6.72
CA VAL A 130 -12.77 2.90 6.12
C VAL A 130 -12.70 2.94 4.59
N CYS A 131 -12.73 4.12 4.00
CA CYS A 131 -12.65 4.27 2.54
C CYS A 131 -11.35 3.68 1.97
N TRP A 132 -10.21 3.89 2.62
CA TRP A 132 -8.95 3.27 2.24
C TRP A 132 -8.98 1.75 2.37
N SER A 133 -9.54 1.20 3.46
CA SER A 133 -9.69 -0.25 3.63
C SER A 133 -10.49 -0.87 2.48
N VAL A 134 -11.63 -0.26 2.14
CA VAL A 134 -12.51 -0.75 1.06
C VAL A 134 -11.82 -0.64 -0.29
N LEU A 135 -11.18 0.50 -0.58
CA LEU A 135 -10.46 0.69 -1.84
C LEU A 135 -9.34 -0.34 -2.05
N LEU A 136 -8.56 -0.60 -1.00
CA LEU A 136 -7.49 -1.60 -1.04
C LEU A 136 -8.05 -3.02 -1.19
N LEU A 137 -9.19 -3.32 -0.57
CA LEU A 137 -9.85 -4.61 -0.71
C LEU A 137 -10.37 -4.83 -2.15
N LEU A 138 -10.99 -3.80 -2.72
CA LEU A 138 -11.42 -3.82 -4.12
C LEU A 138 -10.24 -3.98 -5.07
N ASN A 139 -9.16 -3.24 -4.83
CA ASN A 139 -7.91 -3.38 -5.60
C ASN A 139 -7.34 -4.79 -5.51
N ALA A 140 -7.36 -5.42 -4.33
CA ALA A 140 -6.92 -6.80 -4.17
C ALA A 140 -7.75 -7.77 -5.02
N GLY A 141 -9.08 -7.58 -5.08
CA GLY A 141 -9.97 -8.37 -5.92
C GLY A 141 -9.64 -8.23 -7.42
N VAL A 142 -9.47 -6.99 -7.90
CA VAL A 142 -9.09 -6.74 -9.29
C VAL A 142 -7.70 -7.26 -9.61
N ALA A 143 -6.73 -7.06 -8.70
CA ALA A 143 -5.37 -7.60 -8.86
C ALA A 143 -5.38 -9.14 -8.94
N ALA A 144 -6.19 -9.82 -8.12
CA ALA A 144 -6.37 -11.27 -8.18
C ALA A 144 -6.97 -11.70 -9.52
N TYR A 145 -8.01 -11.01 -9.99
CA TYR A 145 -8.61 -11.28 -11.30
C TYR A 145 -7.57 -11.11 -12.42
N THR A 146 -6.80 -10.02 -12.41
CA THR A 146 -5.76 -9.82 -13.43
C THR A 146 -4.65 -10.88 -13.37
N ALA A 147 -4.33 -11.39 -12.17
CA ALA A 147 -3.32 -12.42 -11.98
C ALA A 147 -3.72 -13.77 -12.56
N CYS A 148 -5.01 -14.18 -12.39
CA CYS A 148 -5.46 -15.49 -12.84
C CYS A 148 -6.08 -15.51 -14.23
N CYS A 149 -6.69 -14.41 -14.68
CA CYS A 149 -7.53 -14.42 -15.88
C CYS A 149 -6.95 -13.64 -17.06
N LEU A 150 -5.93 -12.78 -16.83
CA LEU A 150 -5.39 -11.91 -17.87
C LEU A 150 -3.95 -12.27 -18.25
N SER A 151 -3.53 -11.78 -19.43
CA SER A 151 -2.15 -11.93 -19.90
C SER A 151 -1.17 -11.18 -18.97
N LEU A 152 0.12 -11.55 -19.00
CA LEU A 152 1.17 -10.88 -18.24
C LEU A 152 1.24 -9.38 -18.55
N SER A 153 1.06 -8.99 -19.81
CA SER A 153 1.06 -7.60 -20.23
C SER A 153 -0.11 -6.81 -19.62
N GLN A 154 -1.32 -7.37 -19.64
CA GLN A 154 -2.51 -6.74 -19.04
C GLN A 154 -2.41 -6.66 -17.52
N TRP A 155 -1.90 -7.72 -16.86
CA TRP A 155 -1.60 -7.72 -15.44
C TRP A 155 -0.61 -6.62 -15.07
N THR A 156 0.48 -6.47 -15.87
CA THR A 156 1.49 -5.42 -15.66
C THR A 156 0.90 -4.03 -15.84
N LEU A 157 0.07 -3.82 -16.87
CA LEU A 157 -0.58 -2.54 -17.10
C LEU A 157 -1.48 -2.14 -15.93
N TYR A 158 -2.28 -3.09 -15.41
CA TYR A 158 -3.14 -2.81 -14.27
C TYR A 158 -2.32 -2.50 -13.01
N ASN A 159 -1.45 -3.41 -12.60
CA ASN A 159 -0.72 -3.29 -11.33
C ASN A 159 0.43 -2.27 -11.39
N GLY A 160 0.96 -1.97 -12.59
CA GLY A 160 2.05 -1.01 -12.79
C GLY A 160 1.60 0.42 -13.11
N ALA A 161 0.36 0.62 -13.57
CA ALA A 161 -0.11 1.94 -13.95
C ALA A 161 -1.51 2.24 -13.42
N ILE A 162 -2.53 1.44 -13.79
CA ILE A 162 -3.94 1.76 -13.53
C ILE A 162 -4.21 1.84 -12.02
N ALA A 163 -3.72 0.89 -11.23
CA ALA A 163 -3.91 0.88 -9.78
C ALA A 163 -3.35 2.15 -9.12
N TYR A 164 -2.16 2.61 -9.56
CA TYR A 164 -1.56 3.85 -9.03
C TYR A 164 -2.33 5.09 -9.44
N ILE A 165 -2.88 5.13 -10.66
CA ILE A 165 -3.76 6.22 -11.11
C ILE A 165 -5.01 6.26 -10.23
N VAL A 166 -5.64 5.12 -9.95
CA VAL A 166 -6.81 5.02 -9.07
C VAL A 166 -6.50 5.54 -7.67
N PHE A 167 -5.39 5.10 -7.06
CA PHE A 167 -4.97 5.59 -5.75
C PHE A 167 -4.64 7.07 -5.75
N GLY A 168 -3.99 7.57 -6.81
CA GLY A 168 -3.69 8.97 -6.99
C GLY A 168 -4.95 9.84 -7.10
N LEU A 169 -5.91 9.43 -7.93
CA LEU A 169 -7.20 10.12 -8.08
C LEU A 169 -8.00 10.12 -6.78
N PHE A 170 -8.03 9.00 -6.05
CA PHE A 170 -8.67 8.93 -4.74
C PHE A 170 -8.01 9.89 -3.75
N SER A 171 -6.68 9.94 -3.69
CA SER A 171 -5.92 10.84 -2.82
C SER A 171 -6.17 12.31 -3.16
N LEU A 172 -6.21 12.65 -4.45
CA LEU A 172 -6.52 14.01 -4.91
C LEU A 172 -7.97 14.39 -4.55
N GLY A 173 -8.93 13.48 -4.75
CA GLY A 173 -10.32 13.67 -4.36
C GLY A 173 -10.46 13.89 -2.86
N GLU A 174 -9.69 13.17 -2.03
CA GLU A 174 -9.64 13.39 -0.59
C GLU A 174 -9.11 14.78 -0.23
N LEU A 175 -8.02 15.23 -0.83
CA LEU A 175 -7.46 16.55 -0.59
C LEU A 175 -8.49 17.67 -0.89
N VAL A 176 -9.21 17.55 -1.99
CA VAL A 176 -10.28 18.48 -2.37
C VAL A 176 -11.43 18.42 -1.35
N ASN A 177 -11.88 17.23 -0.98
CA ASN A 177 -12.94 17.03 0.01
C ASN A 177 -12.54 17.61 1.38
N ARG A 178 -11.32 17.39 1.82
CA ARG A 178 -10.75 17.93 3.06
C ARG A 178 -10.73 19.47 3.05
N TYR A 179 -10.40 20.09 1.92
CA TYR A 179 -10.45 21.54 1.77
C TYR A 179 -11.87 22.07 1.97
N PHE A 180 -12.87 21.47 1.32
CA PHE A 180 -14.26 21.87 1.47
C PHE A 180 -14.83 21.58 2.86
N TYR A 181 -14.44 20.46 3.46
CA TYR A 181 -14.84 20.11 4.82
C TYR A 181 -14.39 21.17 5.83
N LYS A 182 -13.12 21.56 5.81
CA LYS A 182 -12.58 22.62 6.66
C LYS A 182 -13.31 23.97 6.45
N LYS A 183 -13.58 24.32 5.21
CA LYS A 183 -14.28 25.57 4.88
C LYS A 183 -15.74 25.59 5.37
N ARG A 184 -16.43 24.46 5.27
CA ARG A 184 -17.82 24.32 5.80
C ARG A 184 -17.84 24.40 7.32
N TYR A 185 -16.90 23.75 7.98
CA TYR A 185 -16.80 23.76 9.44
C TYR A 185 -16.51 25.18 9.98
N ALA A 186 -15.54 25.87 9.38
CA ALA A 186 -15.24 27.28 9.76
C ALA A 186 -16.42 28.20 9.60
N ARG A 187 -17.21 28.08 8.53
CA ARG A 187 -18.44 28.90 8.33
C ARG A 187 -19.51 28.61 9.36
N ARG A 188 -19.67 27.38 9.79
CA ARG A 188 -20.67 26.96 10.78
C ARG A 188 -20.36 27.52 12.17
N ASN A 189 -19.08 27.63 12.53
CA ASN A 189 -18.65 28.16 13.82
C ASN A 189 -18.53 29.68 13.85
N GLN A 190 -18.57 30.38 12.71
CA GLN A 190 -18.61 31.86 12.65
C GLN A 190 -20.02 32.39 12.60
N GLY A 191 -21.05 31.57 12.51
CA GLY A 191 -22.46 31.94 12.47
C GLY A 191 -23.22 31.73 13.78
N CYS A 192 -22.50 31.42 14.88
CA CYS A 192 -22.94 31.49 16.27
C CYS A 192 -22.14 32.57 16.99
#